data_c6323368af21a564d58b9c6166e4c4cf
#
_entry.id   c6323368af21a564d58b9c6166e4c4cf
#
_cell.length_a   1.000
_cell.length_b   1.000
_cell.length_c   1.000
_cell.angle_alpha   90.00
_cell.angle_beta   90.00
_cell.angle_gamma   90.00
#
_symmetry.space_group_name_H-M   'P 1'
#
loop_
_entity.id
_entity.type
_entity.pdbx_description
1 polymer ?
#
loop_
_entity_poly.entity_id
_entity_poly.type
_entity_poly.pdbx_seq_one_letter_code
_entity_poly.pdbx_strand_id
1 'polypeptide(L)'
;MKKSTLALMMMGFVASTATQAAEVYNKNANKLDVYGKIKAMHYFSDYDSKDGDQTYVRFGIKGETQINDDLTGYGRWESEFSGNKTESDSSQKTRLAFAGVKLKNYGSFDYGRNLGALYDVEAWTDMFPEFGGDSSAQTDNFMTKRASGLATYRNTDFFGVIDGLNLTLQYQGKNENRDVKKQ
;
A
#
# COMPACT_ATOMS: atom_id res chain seq x y z
N MET A 1 -17.54 12.68 -35.31
CA MET A 1 -18.00 12.55 -33.92
C MET A 1 -17.03 13.36 -33.07
N LYS A 2 -17.53 14.26 -32.28
CA LYS A 2 -16.69 15.20 -31.52
C LYS A 2 -15.95 14.47 -30.41
N LYS A 3 -14.64 14.68 -30.28
CA LYS A 3 -13.74 14.06 -29.28
C LYS A 3 -14.24 14.16 -27.83
N SER A 4 -15.08 15.16 -27.53
CA SER A 4 -15.71 15.39 -26.23
C SER A 4 -16.75 14.32 -25.81
N THR A 5 -17.41 13.68 -26.78
CA THR A 5 -18.44 12.66 -26.49
C THR A 5 -17.80 11.32 -26.12
N LEU A 6 -16.60 11.04 -26.66
CA LEU A 6 -15.84 9.83 -26.34
C LEU A 6 -15.22 9.90 -24.93
N ALA A 7 -14.75 11.09 -24.54
CA ALA A 7 -14.23 11.32 -23.18
C ALA A 7 -15.32 11.16 -22.10
N LEU A 8 -16.57 11.56 -22.38
CA LEU A 8 -17.67 11.41 -21.44
C LEU A 8 -18.13 9.95 -21.28
N MET A 9 -18.04 9.13 -22.35
CA MET A 9 -18.34 7.70 -22.27
C MET A 9 -17.30 6.92 -21.48
N MET A 10 -16.03 7.33 -21.44
CA MET A 10 -14.98 6.65 -20.69
C MET A 10 -14.96 7.00 -19.21
N MET A 11 -15.51 8.13 -18.78
CA MET A 11 -15.71 8.44 -17.35
C MET A 11 -16.71 7.52 -16.65
N GLY A 12 -17.59 6.84 -17.40
CA GLY A 12 -18.59 5.93 -16.82
C GLY A 12 -18.06 4.55 -16.40
N PHE A 13 -16.82 4.19 -16.77
CA PHE A 13 -16.26 2.84 -16.52
C PHE A 13 -15.23 2.78 -15.36
N VAL A 14 -15.02 3.86 -14.64
CA VAL A 14 -14.28 3.78 -13.37
C VAL A 14 -15.22 3.28 -12.28
N ALA A 15 -15.65 2.03 -12.41
CA ALA A 15 -16.17 1.32 -11.26
C ALA A 15 -15.00 1.19 -10.27
N SER A 16 -15.01 2.02 -9.25
CA SER A 16 -14.12 1.87 -8.09
C SER A 16 -14.43 0.50 -7.47
N THR A 17 -13.72 -0.53 -7.90
CA THR A 17 -13.77 -1.81 -7.22
C THR A 17 -13.14 -1.60 -5.86
N ALA A 18 -13.99 -1.42 -4.85
CA ALA A 18 -13.55 -1.49 -3.47
C ALA A 18 -12.76 -2.80 -3.32
N THR A 19 -11.50 -2.72 -2.96
CA THR A 19 -10.68 -3.88 -2.67
C THR A 19 -11.22 -4.49 -1.39
N GLN A 20 -12.12 -5.45 -1.51
CA GLN A 20 -12.58 -6.24 -0.37
C GLN A 20 -11.60 -7.38 -0.17
N ALA A 21 -11.08 -7.51 1.06
CA ALA A 21 -10.32 -8.68 1.46
C ALA A 21 -11.32 -9.82 1.71
N ALA A 22 -11.10 -10.96 1.06
CA ALA A 22 -11.82 -12.18 1.39
C ALA A 22 -11.09 -12.87 2.55
N GLU A 23 -11.82 -13.13 3.64
CA GLU A 23 -11.33 -13.98 4.71
C GLU A 23 -11.30 -15.43 4.19
N VAL A 24 -10.08 -15.97 4.07
CA VAL A 24 -9.85 -17.33 3.56
C VAL A 24 -9.79 -18.33 4.69
N TYR A 25 -9.31 -17.89 5.84
CA TYR A 25 -9.17 -18.73 7.02
C TYR A 25 -9.35 -17.90 8.28
N ASN A 26 -10.18 -18.39 9.20
CA ASN A 26 -10.36 -17.80 10.53
C ASN A 26 -10.72 -18.91 11.53
N LYS A 27 -9.72 -19.48 12.15
CA LYS A 27 -9.91 -20.56 13.13
C LYS A 27 -8.78 -20.57 14.15
N ASN A 28 -9.11 -20.91 15.41
CA ASN A 28 -8.13 -21.04 16.50
C ASN A 28 -7.27 -19.79 16.67
N ALA A 29 -7.91 -18.61 16.63
CA ALA A 29 -7.23 -17.32 16.75
C ALA A 29 -6.16 -17.03 15.65
N ASN A 30 -6.24 -17.75 14.53
CA ASN A 30 -5.46 -17.48 13.34
C ASN A 30 -6.38 -16.98 12.22
N LYS A 31 -5.97 -15.90 11.58
CA LYS A 31 -6.72 -15.27 10.49
C LYS A 31 -5.82 -15.08 9.28
N LEU A 32 -6.34 -15.40 8.10
CA LEU A 32 -5.70 -15.15 6.81
C LEU A 32 -6.71 -14.52 5.86
N ASP A 33 -6.40 -13.33 5.40
CA ASP A 33 -7.15 -12.62 4.39
C ASP A 33 -6.35 -12.55 3.08
N VAL A 34 -7.03 -12.79 1.97
CA VAL A 34 -6.51 -12.57 0.63
C VAL A 34 -7.25 -11.39 0.00
N TYR A 35 -6.53 -10.51 -0.64
CA TYR A 35 -7.10 -9.36 -1.33
C TYR A 35 -6.36 -9.03 -2.62
N GLY A 36 -7.00 -8.29 -3.48
CA GLY A 36 -6.37 -7.85 -4.72
C GLY A 36 -7.31 -7.00 -5.56
N LYS A 37 -6.77 -6.47 -6.63
CA LYS A 37 -7.53 -5.76 -7.65
C LYS A 37 -6.87 -5.89 -9.01
N ILE A 38 -7.70 -5.86 -10.05
CA ILE A 38 -7.26 -5.68 -11.42
C ILE A 38 -7.76 -4.30 -11.84
N LYS A 39 -6.87 -3.46 -12.36
CA LYS A 39 -7.23 -2.15 -12.90
C LYS A 39 -6.81 -2.09 -14.36
N ALA A 40 -7.78 -2.15 -15.24
CA ALA A 40 -7.58 -1.97 -16.67
C ALA A 40 -7.73 -0.49 -17.00
N MET A 41 -6.68 0.11 -17.55
CA MET A 41 -6.63 1.55 -17.84
C MET A 41 -5.89 1.81 -19.15
N HIS A 42 -6.34 2.83 -19.83
CA HIS A 42 -5.62 3.40 -20.97
C HIS A 42 -5.58 4.91 -20.81
N TYR A 43 -4.38 5.50 -20.82
CA TYR A 43 -4.21 6.93 -20.79
C TYR A 43 -4.12 7.47 -22.23
N PHE A 44 -4.73 8.61 -22.46
CA PHE A 44 -4.59 9.39 -23.67
C PHE A 44 -3.85 10.67 -23.31
N SER A 45 -2.57 10.72 -23.59
CA SER A 45 -1.68 11.79 -23.17
C SER A 45 -0.81 12.26 -24.34
N ASP A 46 -0.54 13.55 -24.39
CA ASP A 46 0.44 14.12 -25.32
C ASP A 46 1.90 13.81 -24.87
N TYR A 47 2.07 13.20 -23.70
CA TYR A 47 3.38 12.75 -23.20
C TYR A 47 3.54 11.26 -23.49
N ASP A 48 4.42 10.90 -24.41
CA ASP A 48 4.68 9.52 -24.84
C ASP A 48 4.94 8.54 -23.66
N SER A 49 5.59 9.02 -22.59
CA SER A 49 5.90 8.20 -21.42
C SER A 49 4.68 7.86 -20.54
N LYS A 50 3.54 8.52 -20.77
CA LYS A 50 2.30 8.34 -20.01
C LYS A 50 1.14 7.90 -20.88
N ASP A 51 1.30 7.94 -22.20
CA ASP A 51 0.26 7.48 -23.11
C ASP A 51 0.20 5.96 -23.18
N GLY A 52 -0.98 5.42 -23.47
CA GLY A 52 -1.19 4.01 -23.69
C GLY A 52 -1.71 3.22 -22.49
N ASP A 53 -1.52 1.91 -22.57
CA ASP A 53 -2.03 0.95 -21.59
C ASP A 53 -1.27 1.05 -20.26
N GLN A 54 -2.02 1.23 -19.18
CA GLN A 54 -1.54 1.31 -17.79
C GLN A 54 -2.16 0.23 -16.91
N THR A 55 -2.59 -0.85 -17.51
CA THR A 55 -3.22 -1.98 -16.81
C THR A 55 -2.26 -2.65 -15.81
N TYR A 56 -2.75 -2.96 -14.63
CA TYR A 56 -2.01 -3.70 -13.60
C TYR A 56 -2.90 -4.58 -12.74
N VAL A 57 -2.27 -5.54 -12.08
CA VAL A 57 -2.87 -6.41 -11.08
C VAL A 57 -2.16 -6.21 -9.75
N ARG A 58 -2.90 -6.08 -8.67
CA ARG A 58 -2.38 -6.18 -7.29
C ARG A 58 -2.93 -7.41 -6.61
N PHE A 59 -2.06 -8.04 -5.85
CA PHE A 59 -2.40 -9.19 -5.03
C PHE A 59 -1.68 -9.06 -3.69
N GLY A 60 -2.37 -9.41 -2.62
CA GLY A 60 -1.80 -9.35 -1.28
C GLY A 60 -2.47 -10.32 -0.32
N ILE A 61 -1.74 -10.62 0.72
CA ILE A 61 -2.18 -11.42 1.86
C ILE A 61 -1.91 -10.67 3.16
N LYS A 62 -2.80 -10.82 4.14
CA LYS A 62 -2.60 -10.39 5.53
C LYS A 62 -2.84 -11.59 6.43
N GLY A 63 -2.00 -11.75 7.41
CA GLY A 63 -2.15 -12.79 8.41
C GLY A 63 -2.10 -12.21 9.82
N GLU A 64 -2.86 -12.80 10.73
CA GLU A 64 -2.84 -12.53 12.16
C GLU A 64 -2.88 -13.84 12.92
N THR A 65 -2.10 -13.92 14.00
CA THR A 65 -2.05 -15.08 14.89
C THR A 65 -2.00 -14.60 16.34
N GLN A 66 -2.97 -14.95 17.13
CA GLN A 66 -2.93 -14.68 18.57
C GLN A 66 -1.93 -15.64 19.23
N ILE A 67 -0.89 -15.09 19.83
CA ILE A 67 0.16 -15.85 20.50
C ILE A 67 -0.25 -16.15 21.95
N ASN A 68 -0.84 -15.15 22.60
CA ASN A 68 -1.48 -15.26 23.92
C ASN A 68 -2.54 -14.16 24.07
N ASP A 69 -3.14 -14.00 25.25
CA ASP A 69 -4.24 -13.07 25.51
C ASP A 69 -3.91 -11.59 25.25
N ASP A 70 -2.63 -11.22 25.28
CA ASP A 70 -2.17 -9.84 25.12
C ASP A 70 -1.32 -9.61 23.87
N LEU A 71 -0.85 -10.68 23.22
CA LEU A 71 0.09 -10.60 22.11
C LEU A 71 -0.45 -11.26 20.84
N THR A 72 -0.50 -10.49 19.77
CA THR A 72 -0.86 -10.95 18.42
C THR A 72 0.29 -10.71 17.47
N GLY A 73 0.74 -11.75 16.78
CA GLY A 73 1.63 -11.62 15.61
C GLY A 73 0.83 -11.25 14.39
N TYR A 74 1.36 -10.39 13.52
CA TYR A 74 0.71 -10.05 12.26
C TYR A 74 1.72 -9.82 11.14
N GLY A 75 1.25 -9.91 9.90
CA GLY A 75 2.07 -9.63 8.75
C GLY A 75 1.25 -9.33 7.51
N ARG A 76 1.90 -8.67 6.55
CA ARG A 76 1.29 -8.33 5.26
C ARG A 76 2.31 -8.39 4.15
N TRP A 77 1.90 -9.00 3.05
CA TRP A 77 2.62 -8.93 1.80
C TRP A 77 1.70 -8.44 0.68
N GLU A 78 2.19 -7.55 -0.19
CA GLU A 78 1.46 -7.03 -1.34
C GLU A 78 2.42 -6.85 -2.50
N SER A 79 2.04 -7.36 -3.66
CA SER A 79 2.78 -7.18 -4.90
C SER A 79 1.89 -6.61 -6.00
N GLU A 80 2.51 -5.88 -6.93
CA GLU A 80 1.87 -5.35 -8.12
C GLU A 80 2.60 -5.88 -9.35
N PHE A 81 1.82 -6.36 -10.28
CA PHE A 81 2.25 -6.94 -11.55
C PHE A 81 1.75 -6.05 -12.68
N SER A 82 2.62 -5.69 -13.61
CA SER A 82 2.24 -4.93 -14.80
C SER A 82 1.44 -5.83 -15.74
N GLY A 83 0.26 -5.38 -16.14
CA GLY A 83 -0.56 -6.03 -17.16
C GLY A 83 -0.37 -5.47 -18.57
N ASN A 84 0.41 -4.41 -18.68
CA ASN A 84 0.66 -3.65 -19.92
C ASN A 84 2.02 -3.95 -20.58
N LYS A 85 2.70 -5.01 -20.14
CA LYS A 85 4.00 -5.41 -20.66
C LYS A 85 3.91 -6.69 -21.47
N THR A 86 4.87 -6.91 -22.37
CA THR A 86 5.01 -8.18 -23.06
C THR A 86 5.41 -9.28 -22.10
N GLU A 87 5.16 -10.54 -22.43
CA GLU A 87 5.53 -11.69 -21.59
C GLU A 87 7.03 -11.74 -21.27
N SER A 88 7.86 -11.25 -22.20
CA SER A 88 9.31 -11.18 -22.03
C SER A 88 9.78 -10.03 -21.14
N ASP A 89 8.94 -9.01 -20.91
CA ASP A 89 9.25 -7.79 -20.13
C ASP A 89 8.26 -7.59 -18.98
N SER A 90 7.83 -8.67 -18.37
CA SER A 90 6.94 -8.60 -17.22
C SER A 90 7.65 -7.97 -16.03
N SER A 91 7.01 -6.98 -15.40
CA SER A 91 7.54 -6.36 -14.19
C SER A 91 6.68 -6.65 -12.98
N GLN A 92 7.36 -6.96 -11.88
CA GLN A 92 6.77 -7.16 -10.57
C GLN A 92 7.44 -6.23 -9.57
N LYS A 93 6.67 -5.61 -8.70
CA LYS A 93 7.20 -4.85 -7.57
C LYS A 93 6.51 -5.22 -6.27
N THR A 94 7.30 -5.53 -5.25
CA THR A 94 6.78 -5.68 -3.89
C THR A 94 6.44 -4.30 -3.34
N ARG A 95 5.18 -4.12 -2.99
CA ARG A 95 4.67 -2.86 -2.43
C ARG A 95 4.80 -2.85 -0.90
N LEU A 96 4.38 -3.93 -0.27
CA LEU A 96 4.45 -4.13 1.18
C LEU A 96 5.02 -5.52 1.47
N ALA A 97 5.84 -5.62 2.49
CA ALA A 97 6.37 -6.87 3.02
C ALA A 97 6.90 -6.62 4.43
N PHE A 98 6.05 -6.79 5.43
CA PHE A 98 6.41 -6.56 6.82
C PHE A 98 5.72 -7.55 7.73
N ALA A 99 6.31 -7.74 8.91
CA ALA A 99 5.74 -8.50 10.00
C ALA A 99 5.95 -7.78 11.32
N GLY A 100 5.10 -8.04 12.27
CA GLY A 100 5.12 -7.37 13.55
C GLY A 100 4.33 -8.07 14.63
N VAL A 101 4.30 -7.44 15.78
CA VAL A 101 3.53 -7.86 16.94
C VAL A 101 2.69 -6.69 17.46
N LYS A 102 1.51 -7.01 17.94
CA LYS A 102 0.58 -6.09 18.59
C LYS A 102 0.39 -6.52 20.03
N LEU A 103 0.67 -5.60 20.94
CA LEU A 103 0.35 -5.75 22.37
C LEU A 103 -0.90 -4.94 22.67
N LYS A 104 -1.93 -5.58 23.08
CA LYS A 104 -3.28 -5.08 23.42
C LYS A 104 -3.40 -3.54 23.51
N ASN A 105 -3.09 -2.94 24.66
CA ASN A 105 -3.21 -1.49 24.88
C ASN A 105 -1.88 -0.73 24.68
N TYR A 106 -0.79 -1.45 24.42
CA TYR A 106 0.55 -0.85 24.28
C TYR A 106 0.94 -0.54 22.84
N GLY A 107 0.05 -0.87 21.88
CA GLY A 107 0.29 -0.59 20.47
C GLY A 107 0.93 -1.74 19.71
N SER A 108 1.53 -1.43 18.58
CA SER A 108 2.13 -2.40 17.67
C SER A 108 3.54 -2.00 17.28
N PHE A 109 4.36 -3.01 17.02
CA PHE A 109 5.67 -2.83 16.43
C PHE A 109 5.81 -3.73 15.20
N ASP A 110 6.25 -3.16 14.09
CA ASP A 110 6.52 -3.91 12.86
C ASP A 110 7.85 -3.52 12.23
N TYR A 111 8.36 -4.45 11.42
CA TYR A 111 9.57 -4.24 10.65
C TYR A 111 9.41 -4.76 9.22
N GLY A 112 9.95 -4.01 8.26
CA GLY A 112 10.02 -4.42 6.88
C GLY A 112 9.76 -3.30 5.88
N ARG A 113 9.21 -3.67 4.70
CA ARG A 113 8.75 -2.72 3.69
C ARG A 113 7.32 -2.32 4.00
N ASN A 114 7.13 -1.11 4.48
CA ASN A 114 5.84 -0.60 4.93
C ASN A 114 5.64 0.86 4.49
N LEU A 115 4.53 1.44 4.87
CA LEU A 115 4.26 2.87 4.72
C LEU A 115 5.07 3.67 5.73
N GLY A 116 5.66 4.76 5.26
CA GLY A 116 6.34 5.73 6.09
C GLY A 116 5.38 6.47 7.03
N ALA A 117 5.87 6.91 8.18
CA ALA A 117 5.04 7.62 9.17
C ALA A 117 4.40 8.90 8.61
N LEU A 118 5.04 9.57 7.67
CA LEU A 118 4.47 10.75 7.00
C LEU A 118 3.22 10.42 6.20
N TYR A 119 3.10 9.19 5.69
CA TYR A 119 1.91 8.76 4.95
C TYR A 119 0.66 8.69 5.84
N ASP A 120 0.80 8.53 7.15
CA ASP A 120 -0.34 8.55 8.07
C ASP A 120 -1.13 9.88 7.99
N VAL A 121 -0.42 10.99 7.68
CA VAL A 121 -1.03 12.31 7.42
C VAL A 121 -1.37 12.51 5.94
N GLU A 122 -0.47 12.11 5.04
CA GLU A 122 -0.64 12.25 3.59
C GLU A 122 -1.86 11.48 3.07
N ALA A 123 -2.20 10.35 3.69
CA ALA A 123 -3.35 9.52 3.32
C ALA A 123 -4.69 10.27 3.37
N TRP A 124 -4.79 11.33 4.17
CA TRP A 124 -6.00 12.17 4.24
C TRP A 124 -6.25 12.95 2.94
N THR A 125 -5.22 13.25 2.18
CA THR A 125 -5.28 13.94 0.89
C THR A 125 -5.15 13.00 -0.31
N ASP A 126 -4.70 11.77 -0.12
CA ASP A 126 -4.56 10.73 -1.15
C ASP A 126 -5.92 10.03 -1.41
N MET A 127 -6.93 10.84 -1.72
CA MET A 127 -8.32 10.39 -1.90
C MET A 127 -8.76 10.26 -3.35
N PHE A 128 -7.97 10.76 -4.28
CA PHE A 128 -8.31 10.72 -5.70
C PHE A 128 -8.03 9.34 -6.30
N PRO A 129 -8.94 8.82 -7.13
CA PRO A 129 -8.80 7.45 -7.66
C PRO A 129 -7.62 7.28 -8.63
N GLU A 130 -7.15 8.35 -9.27
CA GLU A 130 -6.07 8.27 -10.26
C GLU A 130 -5.14 9.49 -10.28
N PHE A 131 -5.65 10.71 -10.39
CA PHE A 131 -4.86 11.92 -10.55
C PHE A 131 -5.09 12.90 -9.40
N GLY A 132 -4.07 13.67 -9.04
CA GLY A 132 -4.17 14.83 -8.15
C GLY A 132 -4.05 14.53 -6.67
N GLY A 133 -3.86 13.27 -6.25
CA GLY A 133 -3.72 12.88 -4.84
C GLY A 133 -2.29 12.64 -4.38
N ASP A 134 -1.29 12.92 -5.23
CA ASP A 134 0.12 12.66 -4.90
C ASP A 134 0.71 13.75 -4.03
N SER A 135 0.65 13.55 -2.71
CA SER A 135 1.25 14.46 -1.72
C SER A 135 2.77 14.39 -1.70
N SER A 136 3.35 13.25 -2.08
CA SER A 136 4.80 13.05 -2.11
C SER A 136 5.24 12.04 -3.17
N ALA A 137 6.51 12.10 -3.56
CA ALA A 137 7.11 11.15 -4.49
C ALA A 137 7.42 9.80 -3.82
N GLN A 138 7.34 8.71 -4.57
CA GLN A 138 7.77 7.38 -4.13
C GLN A 138 9.30 7.27 -4.26
N THR A 139 10.03 7.59 -3.20
CA THR A 139 11.50 7.63 -3.20
C THR A 139 12.15 6.43 -2.52
N ASP A 140 11.40 5.62 -1.77
CA ASP A 140 11.91 4.60 -0.84
C ASP A 140 12.81 5.17 0.28
N ASN A 141 12.80 6.49 0.49
CA ASN A 141 13.57 7.20 1.51
C ASN A 141 12.68 8.16 2.31
N PHE A 142 13.24 8.72 3.38
CA PHE A 142 12.63 9.79 4.17
C PHE A 142 11.28 9.44 4.81
N MET A 143 10.98 8.14 4.95
CA MET A 143 9.73 7.66 5.57
C MET A 143 8.45 8.22 4.91
N THR A 144 8.56 8.59 3.62
CA THR A 144 7.43 8.97 2.77
C THR A 144 6.86 7.75 2.07
N LYS A 145 5.57 7.75 1.73
CA LYS A 145 4.89 6.64 1.04
C LYS A 145 5.43 5.26 1.48
N ARG A 146 5.93 4.42 0.58
CA ARG A 146 6.48 3.10 0.91
C ARG A 146 7.99 3.12 0.94
N ALA A 147 8.57 2.51 1.97
CA ALA A 147 10.01 2.34 2.06
C ALA A 147 10.38 1.00 2.71
N SER A 148 11.57 0.50 2.41
CA SER A 148 12.12 -0.71 3.01
C SER A 148 12.93 -0.39 4.26
N GLY A 149 13.07 -1.40 5.14
CA GLY A 149 13.89 -1.26 6.35
C GLY A 149 13.30 -0.32 7.39
N LEU A 150 11.96 -0.23 7.42
CA LEU A 150 11.23 0.55 8.41
C LEU A 150 11.00 -0.27 9.67
N ALA A 151 11.45 0.25 10.81
CA ALA A 151 11.04 -0.20 12.14
C ALA A 151 10.01 0.80 12.65
N THR A 152 8.79 0.36 12.88
CA THR A 152 7.67 1.25 13.18
C THR A 152 6.97 0.81 14.46
N TYR A 153 6.82 1.74 15.39
CA TYR A 153 5.95 1.61 16.53
C TYR A 153 4.73 2.52 16.34
N ARG A 154 3.54 1.98 16.58
CA ARG A 154 2.27 2.72 16.55
C ARG A 154 1.47 2.45 17.81
N ASN A 155 0.91 3.51 18.38
CA ASN A 155 -0.02 3.45 19.48
C ASN A 155 -1.22 4.35 19.16
N THR A 156 -2.41 3.84 19.35
CA THR A 156 -3.66 4.58 19.19
C THR A 156 -4.18 5.02 20.54
N ASP A 157 -4.86 6.16 20.56
CA ASP A 157 -5.48 6.75 21.74
C ASP A 157 -4.52 6.95 22.92
N PHE A 158 -3.23 7.17 22.60
CA PHE A 158 -2.15 7.39 23.56
C PHE A 158 -2.24 6.48 24.79
N PHE A 159 -2.07 5.18 24.55
CA PHE A 159 -2.20 4.09 25.55
C PHE A 159 -3.61 3.96 26.17
N GLY A 160 -4.63 4.45 25.48
CA GLY A 160 -6.01 4.50 25.96
C GLY A 160 -6.30 5.61 26.96
N VAL A 161 -5.40 6.60 27.06
CA VAL A 161 -5.54 7.73 28.00
C VAL A 161 -6.20 8.95 27.33
N ILE A 162 -5.89 9.19 26.05
CA ILE A 162 -6.40 10.34 25.29
C ILE A 162 -6.97 9.83 23.99
N ASP A 163 -8.29 9.81 23.90
CA ASP A 163 -9.02 9.40 22.72
C ASP A 163 -8.67 10.24 21.49
N GLY A 164 -8.40 9.60 20.38
CA GLY A 164 -8.02 10.23 19.11
C GLY A 164 -6.56 10.69 19.00
N LEU A 165 -5.76 10.66 20.07
CA LEU A 165 -4.34 10.99 20.01
C LEU A 165 -3.51 9.76 19.62
N ASN A 166 -3.02 9.73 18.37
CA ASN A 166 -2.21 8.63 17.86
C ASN A 166 -0.72 9.00 17.84
N LEU A 167 0.12 8.07 18.28
CA LEU A 167 1.57 8.21 18.29
C LEU A 167 2.19 7.23 17.30
N THR A 168 3.02 7.72 16.40
CA THR A 168 3.85 6.91 15.51
C THR A 168 5.31 7.29 15.67
N LEU A 169 6.15 6.30 15.97
CA LEU A 169 7.60 6.43 15.97
C LEU A 169 8.16 5.50 14.90
N GLN A 170 9.01 6.02 14.04
CA GLN A 170 9.57 5.23 12.94
C GLN A 170 11.05 5.53 12.75
N TYR A 171 11.80 4.47 12.50
CA TYR A 171 13.20 4.52 12.11
C TYR A 171 13.38 3.80 10.78
N GLN A 172 14.10 4.41 9.86
CA GLN A 172 14.49 3.79 8.60
C GLN A 172 15.98 3.42 8.66
N GLY A 173 16.26 2.12 8.61
CA GLY A 173 17.63 1.61 8.55
C GLY A 173 18.31 1.97 7.23
N LYS A 174 19.63 2.10 7.27
CA LYS A 174 20.46 2.24 6.07
C LYS A 174 20.34 0.95 5.23
N ASN A 175 19.98 1.09 3.98
CA ASN A 175 19.89 -0.01 3.04
C ASN A 175 21.03 0.10 2.02
N GLU A 176 22.12 -0.61 2.25
CA GLU A 176 23.34 -0.52 1.44
C GLU A 176 23.21 -1.19 0.07
N ASN A 177 22.22 -2.07 -0.12
CA ASN A 177 21.96 -2.76 -1.37
C ASN A 177 21.05 -1.97 -2.33
N ARG A 178 20.76 -0.73 -2.01
CA ARG A 178 20.04 0.13 -2.95
C ARG A 178 21.03 0.65 -3.98
N ASP A 179 20.90 0.18 -5.20
CA ASP A 179 21.41 0.91 -6.35
C ASP A 179 20.71 2.27 -6.38
N VAL A 180 21.32 3.23 -5.71
CA VAL A 180 20.94 4.64 -5.87
C VAL A 180 21.35 4.98 -7.29
N LYS A 181 20.45 4.80 -8.26
CA LYS A 181 20.60 5.46 -9.55
C LYS A 181 20.67 6.95 -9.22
N LYS A 182 21.90 7.47 -9.28
CA LYS A 182 22.14 8.89 -9.25
C LYS A 182 21.26 9.50 -10.35
N GLN A 183 20.24 10.20 -9.97
CA GLN A 183 19.57 11.16 -10.82
C GLN A 183 20.42 12.42 -10.90
#